data_58a85c4fc7370fe021236a3e89f68dff
#
_entry.id   58a85c4fc7370fe021236a3e89f68dff
#
_cell.length_a   1.000
_cell.length_b   1.000
_cell.length_c   1.000
_cell.angle_alpha   90.00
_cell.angle_beta   90.00
_cell.angle_gamma   90.00
#
_symmetry.space_group_name_H-M   'P 1'
#
loop_
_entity.id
_entity.type
_entity.pdbx_description
1 polymer ?
#
loop_
_entity_poly.entity_id
_entity_poly.type
_entity_poly.pdbx_seq_one_letter_code
_entity_poly.pdbx_strand_id
1 'polypeptide(L)'
;MVNTLRLDLLSFTGPRAIMETILLVDDNPLRAAMRQSLLEGSVPTVVRALDAAEALCMVEIPEFAQGLALVITGHLMTGISGPDFVAEFRSRMPHVPVLVLTVIPDFEKEYQGISGVYFSQTRSPEDLRSLVSRVIGVRQKQTA
;
A
#
# COMPACT_ATOMS: atom_id res chain seq x y z
N MET A 1 6.89 25.48 -16.40
CA MET A 1 7.53 24.74 -15.32
C MET A 1 7.06 23.33 -15.26
N VAL A 2 5.79 23.14 -14.94
CA VAL A 2 5.20 21.81 -14.87
C VAL A 2 5.31 21.09 -16.22
N ASN A 3 5.12 21.83 -17.30
CA ASN A 3 5.23 21.28 -18.65
C ASN A 3 6.64 20.79 -18.98
N THR A 4 7.66 21.50 -18.48
CA THR A 4 9.04 21.10 -18.72
C THR A 4 9.36 19.76 -18.09
N LEU A 5 8.94 19.56 -16.83
CA LEU A 5 9.12 18.28 -16.15
C LEU A 5 8.38 17.16 -16.87
N ARG A 6 7.17 17.45 -17.31
CA ARG A 6 6.37 16.47 -18.02
C ARG A 6 7.00 16.09 -19.36
N LEU A 7 7.55 17.05 -20.08
CA LEU A 7 8.22 16.78 -21.34
C LEU A 7 9.47 15.92 -21.13
N ASP A 8 10.22 16.17 -20.08
CA ASP A 8 11.38 15.35 -19.74
C ASP A 8 10.98 13.90 -19.50
N LEU A 9 9.90 13.68 -18.78
CA LEU A 9 9.39 12.33 -18.54
C LEU A 9 8.94 11.67 -19.84
N LEU A 10 8.29 12.41 -20.72
CA LEU A 10 7.79 11.88 -21.98
C LEU A 10 8.94 11.57 -22.96
N SER A 11 10.03 12.31 -22.89
CA SER A 11 11.17 12.09 -23.78
C SER A 11 12.08 10.96 -23.31
N PHE A 12 11.86 10.42 -22.13
CA PHE A 12 12.65 9.34 -21.59
C PHE A 12 12.41 8.05 -22.39
N THR A 13 13.44 7.51 -23.00
CA THR A 13 13.34 6.36 -23.89
C THR A 13 13.81 5.04 -23.26
N GLY A 14 14.44 5.09 -22.11
CA GLY A 14 14.90 3.88 -21.41
C GLY A 14 13.80 3.24 -20.56
N PRO A 15 14.14 2.16 -19.84
CA PRO A 15 13.21 1.58 -18.88
C PRO A 15 12.81 2.64 -17.86
N ARG A 16 11.54 2.86 -17.74
CA ARG A 16 11.06 3.84 -16.78
C ARG A 16 11.24 3.33 -15.37
N ALA A 17 11.86 4.14 -14.53
CA ALA A 17 11.76 3.96 -13.10
C ALA A 17 10.31 4.26 -12.73
N ILE A 18 9.53 3.21 -12.44
CA ILE A 18 8.18 3.40 -11.95
C ILE A 18 8.30 3.96 -10.54
N MET A 19 7.70 5.12 -10.29
CA MET A 19 7.65 5.68 -8.94
C MET A 19 6.74 4.80 -8.12
N GLU A 20 7.33 4.02 -7.23
CA GLU A 20 6.58 3.14 -6.37
C GLU A 20 5.90 3.93 -5.27
N THR A 21 4.61 3.70 -5.14
CA THR A 21 3.78 4.35 -4.13
C THR A 21 3.26 3.31 -3.17
N ILE A 22 3.31 3.63 -1.89
CA ILE A 22 2.61 2.88 -0.85
C ILE A 22 1.34 3.62 -0.50
N LEU A 23 0.23 2.91 -0.53
CA LEU A 23 -1.05 3.43 -0.06
C LEU A 23 -1.25 3.00 1.38
N LEU A 24 -1.29 3.96 2.28
CA LEU A 24 -1.53 3.72 3.70
C LEU A 24 -2.99 4.04 4.02
N VAL A 25 -3.77 3.03 4.33
CA VAL A 25 -5.17 3.19 4.70
C VAL A 25 -5.26 3.22 6.21
N ASP A 26 -5.58 4.37 6.77
CA ASP A 26 -5.63 4.55 8.22
C ASP A 26 -6.61 5.67 8.59
N ASP A 27 -7.62 5.31 9.34
CA ASP A 27 -8.66 6.25 9.78
C ASP A 27 -8.26 7.08 11.01
N ASN A 28 -7.09 6.81 11.58
CA ASN A 28 -6.57 7.56 12.72
C ASN A 28 -5.46 8.52 12.26
N PRO A 29 -5.68 9.84 12.35
CA PRO A 29 -4.69 10.80 11.81
C PRO A 29 -3.32 10.73 12.48
N LEU A 30 -3.27 10.54 13.78
CA LEU A 30 -1.99 10.48 14.51
C LEU A 30 -1.21 9.22 14.14
N ARG A 31 -1.90 8.09 14.10
CA ARG A 31 -1.28 6.82 13.72
C ARG A 31 -0.81 6.86 12.28
N ALA A 32 -1.60 7.45 11.39
CA ALA A 32 -1.23 7.61 9.99
C ALA A 32 0.02 8.46 9.84
N ALA A 33 0.08 9.60 10.53
CA ALA A 33 1.23 10.50 10.48
C ALA A 33 2.49 9.80 10.96
N MET A 34 2.39 9.04 12.04
CA MET A 34 3.51 8.29 12.57
C MET A 34 4.00 7.24 11.58
N ARG A 35 3.09 6.48 10.99
CA ARG A 35 3.45 5.45 10.02
C ARG A 35 4.04 6.04 8.75
N GLN A 36 3.50 7.16 8.26
CA GLN A 36 4.10 7.85 7.12
C GLN A 36 5.52 8.29 7.42
N SER A 37 5.74 8.87 8.59
CA SER A 37 7.07 9.32 8.99
C SER A 37 8.07 8.17 9.06
N LEU A 38 7.64 7.02 9.57
CA LEU A 38 8.49 5.83 9.65
C LEU A 38 8.88 5.28 8.29
N LEU A 39 8.01 5.42 7.31
CA LEU A 39 8.22 4.85 5.97
C LEU A 39 8.92 5.81 5.03
N GLU A 40 8.98 7.09 5.35
CA GLU A 40 9.69 8.06 4.54
C GLU A 40 11.17 7.70 4.43
N GLY A 41 11.72 7.81 3.24
CA GLY A 41 13.10 7.44 2.96
C GLY A 41 13.29 5.99 2.58
N SER A 42 12.33 5.12 2.90
CA SER A 42 12.40 3.69 2.54
C SER A 42 11.76 3.41 1.19
N VAL A 43 10.84 4.27 0.79
CA VAL A 43 10.12 4.19 -0.49
C VAL A 43 9.96 5.60 -1.03
N PRO A 44 9.78 5.75 -2.35
CA PRO A 44 9.66 7.08 -2.95
C PRO A 44 8.48 7.89 -2.44
N THR A 45 7.33 7.26 -2.24
CA THR A 45 6.12 8.00 -1.90
C THR A 45 5.19 7.17 -1.03
N VAL A 46 4.70 7.76 0.04
CA VAL A 46 3.65 7.19 0.87
C VAL A 46 2.45 8.13 0.83
N VAL A 47 1.32 7.63 0.37
CA VAL A 47 0.07 8.40 0.27
C VAL A 47 -0.93 7.80 1.24
N ARG A 48 -1.59 8.65 2.01
CA ARG A 48 -2.59 8.19 2.96
C ARG A 48 -4.00 8.29 2.38
N ALA A 49 -4.78 7.22 2.53
CA ALA A 49 -6.24 7.27 2.40
C ALA A 49 -6.84 7.38 3.79
N LEU A 50 -7.86 8.20 3.94
CA LEU A 50 -8.50 8.45 5.25
C LEU A 50 -9.30 7.25 5.74
N ASP A 51 -9.79 6.43 4.81
CA ASP A 51 -10.56 5.24 5.11
C ASP A 51 -10.54 4.29 3.90
N ALA A 52 -11.17 3.14 4.06
CA ALA A 52 -11.22 2.14 3.01
C ALA A 52 -11.96 2.62 1.76
N ALA A 53 -13.03 3.38 1.93
CA ALA A 53 -13.81 3.89 0.80
C ALA A 53 -12.97 4.83 -0.07
N GLU A 54 -12.23 5.73 0.56
CA GLU A 54 -11.33 6.63 -0.16
C GLU A 54 -10.24 5.84 -0.90
N ALA A 55 -9.67 4.83 -0.23
CA ALA A 55 -8.66 3.98 -0.86
C ALA A 55 -9.18 3.31 -2.13
N LEU A 56 -10.41 2.79 -2.09
CA LEU A 56 -11.01 2.16 -3.26
C LEU A 56 -11.24 3.15 -4.39
N CYS A 57 -11.60 4.39 -4.06
CA CYS A 57 -11.74 5.44 -5.08
C CYS A 57 -10.39 5.80 -5.70
N MET A 58 -9.34 5.87 -4.89
CA MET A 58 -8.01 6.24 -5.38
C MET A 58 -7.47 5.25 -6.40
N VAL A 59 -7.69 3.95 -6.20
CA VAL A 59 -7.19 2.95 -7.13
C VAL A 59 -7.97 2.89 -8.44
N GLU A 60 -9.06 3.61 -8.56
CA GLU A 60 -9.77 3.78 -9.82
C GLU A 60 -9.10 4.82 -10.72
N ILE A 61 -8.18 5.61 -10.18
CA ILE A 61 -7.41 6.58 -10.96
C ILE A 61 -6.22 5.84 -11.60
N PRO A 62 -6.18 5.73 -12.94
CA PRO A 62 -5.15 4.90 -13.59
C PRO A 62 -3.72 5.29 -13.26
N GLU A 63 -3.42 6.56 -13.19
CA GLU A 63 -2.07 7.03 -12.89
C GLU A 63 -1.63 6.60 -11.47
N PHE A 64 -2.56 6.67 -10.53
CA PHE A 64 -2.27 6.22 -9.16
C PHE A 64 -2.10 4.70 -9.12
N ALA A 65 -3.01 3.98 -9.75
CA ALA A 65 -3.00 2.51 -9.73
C ALA A 65 -1.73 1.94 -10.36
N GLN A 66 -1.23 2.55 -11.43
CA GLN A 66 -0.04 2.06 -12.12
C GLN A 66 1.22 2.10 -11.26
N GLY A 67 1.33 3.11 -10.39
CA GLY A 67 2.49 3.26 -9.52
C GLY A 67 2.37 2.56 -8.17
N LEU A 68 1.24 1.92 -7.92
CA LEU A 68 0.97 1.35 -6.60
C LEU A 68 1.75 0.06 -6.38
N ALA A 69 2.60 0.05 -5.37
CA ALA A 69 3.48 -1.08 -5.06
C ALA A 69 2.98 -1.90 -3.88
N LEU A 70 2.26 -1.28 -2.96
CA LEU A 70 1.84 -1.93 -1.71
C LEU A 70 0.70 -1.16 -1.08
N VAL A 71 -0.25 -1.88 -0.48
CA VAL A 71 -1.26 -1.28 0.38
C VAL A 71 -1.03 -1.75 1.80
N ILE A 72 -1.00 -0.81 2.73
CA ILE A 72 -0.93 -1.11 4.17
C ILE A 72 -2.28 -0.69 4.77
N THR A 73 -2.93 -1.60 5.46
CA THR A 73 -4.24 -1.34 6.04
C THR A 73 -4.36 -1.94 7.43
N GLY A 74 -5.30 -1.43 8.21
CA GLY A 74 -5.67 -2.04 9.48
C GLY A 74 -6.68 -3.16 9.28
N HIS A 75 -6.85 -3.97 10.31
CA HIS A 75 -7.88 -5.01 10.34
C HIS A 75 -9.21 -4.41 10.83
N LEU A 76 -9.14 -3.63 11.90
CA LEU A 76 -10.31 -2.93 12.44
C LEU A 76 -10.30 -1.49 11.96
N MET A 77 -11.29 -1.14 11.17
CA MET A 77 -11.46 0.20 10.63
C MET A 77 -12.91 0.60 10.71
N THR A 78 -13.17 1.90 10.76
CA THR A 78 -14.54 2.42 10.70
C THR A 78 -15.08 2.25 9.28
N GLY A 79 -16.36 1.96 9.17
CA GLY A 79 -17.02 1.75 7.88
C GLY A 79 -16.79 0.33 7.36
N ILE A 80 -16.01 0.21 6.29
CA ILE A 80 -15.75 -1.08 5.67
C ILE A 80 -14.71 -1.85 6.52
N SER A 81 -15.00 -3.11 6.82
CA SER A 81 -14.06 -3.94 7.58
C SER A 81 -12.79 -4.24 6.79
N GLY A 82 -11.72 -4.60 7.49
CA GLY A 82 -10.46 -4.98 6.84
C GLY A 82 -10.66 -6.08 5.80
N PRO A 83 -11.27 -7.23 6.16
CA PRO A 83 -11.49 -8.30 5.19
C PRO A 83 -12.32 -7.87 3.98
N ASP A 84 -13.38 -7.11 4.19
CA ASP A 84 -14.22 -6.64 3.08
C ASP A 84 -13.47 -5.67 2.18
N PHE A 85 -12.69 -4.77 2.77
CA PHE A 85 -11.85 -3.86 2.00
C PHE A 85 -10.84 -4.63 1.15
N VAL A 86 -10.13 -5.57 1.76
CA VAL A 86 -9.07 -6.31 1.06
C VAL A 86 -9.66 -7.16 -0.06
N ALA A 87 -10.81 -7.78 0.15
CA ALA A 87 -11.49 -8.55 -0.89
C ALA A 87 -11.85 -7.66 -2.09
N GLU A 88 -12.44 -6.50 -1.82
CA GLU A 88 -12.82 -5.55 -2.88
C GLU A 88 -11.57 -4.98 -3.57
N PHE A 89 -10.55 -4.62 -2.81
CA PHE A 89 -9.30 -4.14 -3.37
C PHE A 89 -8.68 -5.18 -4.30
N ARG A 90 -8.68 -6.44 -3.87
CA ARG A 90 -8.09 -7.54 -4.65
C ARG A 90 -8.80 -7.73 -5.98
N SER A 91 -10.10 -7.53 -6.04
CA SER A 91 -10.84 -7.64 -7.29
C SER A 91 -10.45 -6.55 -8.30
N ARG A 92 -10.02 -5.41 -7.81
CA ARG A 92 -9.59 -4.28 -8.66
C ARG A 92 -8.09 -4.32 -8.97
N MET A 93 -7.29 -4.78 -8.04
CA MET A 93 -5.83 -4.78 -8.12
C MET A 93 -5.31 -6.18 -7.79
N PRO A 94 -5.36 -7.12 -8.74
CA PRO A 94 -5.05 -8.52 -8.45
C PRO A 94 -3.59 -8.81 -8.10
N HIS A 95 -2.68 -7.91 -8.43
CA HIS A 95 -1.24 -8.17 -8.25
C HIS A 95 -0.55 -7.30 -7.19
N VAL A 96 -1.26 -6.37 -6.59
CA VAL A 96 -0.65 -5.49 -5.60
C VAL A 96 -0.74 -6.14 -4.22
N PRO A 97 0.41 -6.35 -3.53
CA PRO A 97 0.36 -6.95 -2.20
C PRO A 97 -0.32 -6.05 -1.19
N VAL A 98 -0.94 -6.67 -0.21
CA VAL A 98 -1.62 -6.00 0.89
C VAL A 98 -0.99 -6.45 2.20
N LEU A 99 -0.62 -5.50 3.03
CA LEU A 99 -0.10 -5.76 4.37
C LEU A 99 -1.15 -5.32 5.39
N VAL A 100 -1.64 -6.26 6.18
CA VAL A 100 -2.63 -5.98 7.23
C VAL A 100 -1.93 -5.88 8.57
N LEU A 101 -2.12 -4.76 9.25
CA LEU A 101 -1.54 -4.50 10.56
C LEU A 101 -2.61 -4.59 11.63
N THR A 102 -2.37 -5.38 12.67
CA THR A 102 -3.26 -5.48 13.81
C THR A 102 -2.52 -6.08 15.00
N VAL A 103 -3.05 -5.84 16.19
CA VAL A 103 -2.55 -6.47 17.42
C VAL A 103 -3.48 -7.59 17.90
N ILE A 104 -4.57 -7.85 17.17
CA ILE A 104 -5.55 -8.88 17.52
C ILE A 104 -5.02 -10.23 17.05
N PRO A 105 -5.03 -11.26 17.90
CA PRO A 105 -4.64 -12.60 17.47
C PRO A 105 -5.71 -13.27 16.61
N ASP A 106 -5.28 -14.28 15.83
CA ASP A 106 -6.16 -15.18 15.07
C ASP A 106 -7.07 -14.50 14.06
N PHE A 107 -6.64 -13.37 13.53
CA PHE A 107 -7.41 -12.62 12.53
C PHE A 107 -7.19 -13.12 11.10
N GLU A 108 -6.11 -13.85 10.86
CA GLU A 108 -5.70 -14.23 9.50
C GLU A 108 -6.74 -15.07 8.78
N LYS A 109 -7.52 -15.86 9.54
CA LYS A 109 -8.55 -16.71 8.95
C LYS A 109 -9.65 -15.92 8.26
N GLU A 110 -9.84 -14.66 8.63
CA GLU A 110 -10.85 -13.81 8.00
C GLU A 110 -10.44 -13.38 6.59
N TYR A 111 -9.18 -13.61 6.23
CA TYR A 111 -8.64 -13.27 4.90
C TYR A 111 -8.43 -14.51 4.04
N GLN A 112 -8.91 -15.66 4.45
CA GLN A 112 -8.76 -16.89 3.68
C GLN A 112 -9.38 -16.74 2.30
N GLY A 113 -8.70 -17.30 1.29
CA GLY A 113 -9.14 -17.23 -0.08
C GLY A 113 -8.74 -15.96 -0.81
N ILE A 114 -8.10 -15.01 -0.13
CA ILE A 114 -7.59 -13.77 -0.75
C ILE A 114 -6.08 -13.91 -0.91
N SER A 115 -5.59 -13.86 -2.14
CA SER A 115 -4.17 -13.99 -2.41
C SER A 115 -3.40 -12.70 -2.15
N GLY A 116 -2.09 -12.81 -1.94
CA GLY A 116 -1.21 -11.65 -1.82
C GLY A 116 -1.41 -10.81 -0.58
N VAL A 117 -1.90 -11.41 0.50
CA VAL A 117 -2.12 -10.73 1.77
C VAL A 117 -1.05 -11.16 2.76
N TYR A 118 -0.41 -10.19 3.38
CA TYR A 118 0.62 -10.36 4.39
C TYR A 118 0.13 -9.76 5.69
N PHE A 119 0.59 -10.31 6.80
CA PHE A 119 0.07 -9.92 8.11
C PHE A 119 1.21 -9.56 9.06
N SER A 120 0.94 -8.61 9.94
CA SER A 120 1.89 -8.27 10.98
C SER A 120 1.18 -7.83 12.24
N GLN A 121 1.66 -8.35 13.36
CA GLN A 121 1.29 -7.90 14.70
C GLN A 121 2.37 -7.00 15.30
N THR A 122 3.25 -6.48 14.44
CA THR A 122 4.39 -5.70 14.92
C THR A 122 3.94 -4.46 15.68
N ARG A 123 4.67 -4.15 16.72
CA ARG A 123 4.49 -2.96 17.55
C ARG A 123 5.69 -2.02 17.42
N SER A 124 6.74 -2.46 16.74
CA SER A 124 7.99 -1.73 16.60
C SER A 124 8.04 -0.99 15.26
N PRO A 125 8.45 0.27 15.24
CA PRO A 125 8.65 1.01 14.01
C PRO A 125 9.63 0.35 13.05
N GLU A 126 10.73 -0.17 13.58
CA GLU A 126 11.77 -0.83 12.78
C GLU A 126 11.22 -2.08 12.10
N ASP A 127 10.36 -2.80 12.79
CA ASP A 127 9.73 -4.01 12.24
C ASP A 127 8.84 -3.69 11.05
N LEU A 128 8.08 -2.58 11.12
CA LEU A 128 7.25 -2.15 10.01
C LEU A 128 8.09 -1.87 8.78
N ARG A 129 9.18 -1.13 8.95
CA ARG A 129 10.08 -0.79 7.85
C ARG A 129 10.69 -2.03 7.21
N SER A 130 11.15 -2.95 8.04
CA SER A 130 11.74 -4.22 7.56
C SER A 130 10.72 -5.06 6.82
N LEU A 131 9.51 -5.13 7.34
CA LEU A 131 8.43 -5.92 6.73
C LEU A 131 8.03 -5.34 5.38
N VAL A 132 7.88 -4.03 5.28
CA VAL A 132 7.57 -3.36 4.02
C VAL A 132 8.64 -3.64 2.97
N SER A 133 9.90 -3.52 3.34
CA SER A 133 11.01 -3.82 2.43
C SER A 133 10.96 -5.25 1.93
N ARG A 134 10.62 -6.19 2.81
CA ARG A 134 10.52 -7.61 2.44
C ARG A 134 9.38 -7.86 1.46
N VAL A 135 8.21 -7.29 1.72
CA VAL A 135 7.04 -7.48 0.86
C VAL A 135 7.28 -6.90 -0.52
N ILE A 136 7.84 -5.71 -0.60
CA ILE A 136 8.18 -5.08 -1.88
C ILE A 136 9.26 -5.89 -2.60
N GLY A 137 10.25 -6.41 -1.87
CA GLY A 137 11.29 -7.26 -2.44
C GLY A 137 10.75 -8.53 -3.08
N VAL A 138 9.79 -9.18 -2.43
CA VAL A 138 9.14 -10.37 -2.99
C VAL A 138 8.41 -10.03 -4.28
N ARG A 139 7.68 -8.92 -4.31
CA ARG A 139 6.97 -8.48 -5.51
C ARG A 139 7.94 -8.20 -6.65
N GLN A 140 9.04 -7.53 -6.38
CA GLN A 140 10.06 -7.23 -7.40
C GLN A 140 10.67 -8.50 -7.97
N LYS A 141 10.92 -9.50 -7.14
CA LYS A 141 11.45 -10.79 -7.60
C LYS A 141 10.44 -11.51 -8.48
N GLN A 142 9.17 -11.42 -8.17
CA GLN A 142 8.13 -12.06 -8.97
C GLN A 142 7.94 -11.40 -10.32
N THR A 143 8.21 -10.12 -10.42
CA THR A 143 8.06 -9.36 -11.67
C THR A 143 9.33 -9.36 -12.52
N ALA A 144 10.43 -9.73 -11.92
CA ALA A 144 11.68 -9.86 -12.65
C ALA A 144 11.75 -11.17 -13.41
#